data_0619270fd32f24991a8dd3c9215c7d7d
#
_entry.id   0619270fd32f24991a8dd3c9215c7d7d
#
_cell.length_a   1.000
_cell.length_b   1.000
_cell.length_c   1.000
_cell.angle_alpha   90.00
_cell.angle_beta   90.00
_cell.angle_gamma   90.00
#
_symmetry.space_group_name_H-M   'P 1'
#
loop_
_entity.id
_entity.type
_entity.pdbx_description
1 polymer ?
#
loop_
_entity_poly.entity_id
_entity_poly.type
_entity_poly.pdbx_seq_one_letter_code
_entity_poly.pdbx_strand_id
1 'polypeptide(L)'
;MDFARKNAHCNKKDILFILDLTVKFFFPCIANTALACLRGWTRNLPACCTMETHSLIAARDPIGIRPLFYGYWQGQIVFASEAKNLVGLVDEVRPFPPGHYYADGVFTPYCDITAARPHLADGEEEACCAIRKKLTAAVEKRLDADAPLGFLLSGGLDSSLVCAIAARKLPGPIRTFAIGMEHDAIDLKYARQAADFLGAQHTEVYMTREEAIASLDEVIAALGTFDITTVRASVGMYLVCKAIHRQTDIRVLLTGEVSDELFGYKYTDFAPGPQAFEAESRKRVRELHLYDVLRADRCISSNSLEARVPFGDLDFVRYVMHLRPALKMNTHGKGKYLLRKAFAQGGYLPETILWREKAAFSDAVGHSLADELKAYAESVYSDKAFIQGKKRYSRVPPFTKEALLYRDIFERHYPGQGGMIPGFWMPNKDWPGCDVADPSARVLANYGASGI
;
A
#
# COMPACT_ATOMS: atom_id res chain seq x y z
N MET A 1 -17.15 -8.51 27.18
CA MET A 1 -16.70 -9.48 28.22
C MET A 1 -17.49 -10.79 28.25
N ASP A 2 -18.42 -11.04 27.34
CA ASP A 2 -19.31 -12.23 27.40
C ASP A 2 -19.17 -13.26 26.28
N PHE A 3 -18.17 -13.13 25.42
CA PHE A 3 -17.92 -14.08 24.31
C PHE A 3 -17.01 -15.27 24.72
N ALA A 4 -16.27 -15.14 25.81
CA ALA A 4 -15.32 -16.17 26.27
C ALA A 4 -15.99 -17.32 27.06
N ARG A 5 -17.28 -17.24 27.41
CA ARG A 5 -17.94 -18.25 28.25
C ARG A 5 -18.80 -19.29 27.51
N LYS A 6 -18.99 -19.21 26.20
CA LYS A 6 -19.84 -20.13 25.44
C LYS A 6 -19.14 -21.28 24.71
N ASN A 7 -17.81 -21.34 24.72
CA ASN A 7 -17.06 -22.41 24.02
C ASN A 7 -16.26 -23.33 24.96
N ALA A 8 -16.76 -23.62 26.14
CA ALA A 8 -16.09 -24.45 27.15
C ALA A 8 -16.29 -25.96 26.95
N HIS A 9 -16.54 -26.45 25.73
CA HIS A 9 -16.55 -27.88 25.43
C HIS A 9 -16.04 -28.15 24.03
N CYS A 10 -14.75 -27.89 23.80
CA CYS A 10 -14.05 -28.41 22.64
C CYS A 10 -12.69 -28.99 23.06
N ASN A 11 -12.31 -30.09 22.47
CA ASN A 11 -11.16 -30.90 22.85
C ASN A 11 -9.82 -30.11 22.69
N LYS A 12 -8.82 -30.40 23.50
CA LYS A 12 -7.47 -29.76 23.62
C LYS A 12 -6.63 -29.63 22.34
N LYS A 13 -7.23 -29.61 21.16
CA LYS A 13 -6.58 -29.41 19.83
C LYS A 13 -7.14 -28.25 19.05
N ASP A 14 -7.99 -27.41 19.66
CA ASP A 14 -8.65 -26.33 18.91
C ASP A 14 -7.78 -25.11 18.79
N ILE A 15 -7.52 -24.74 17.55
CA ILE A 15 -6.80 -23.54 17.15
C ILE A 15 -7.70 -22.33 17.36
N LEU A 16 -7.24 -21.36 18.14
CA LEU A 16 -7.97 -20.13 18.41
C LEU A 16 -7.86 -19.19 17.21
N PHE A 17 -8.97 -18.92 16.51
CA PHE A 17 -9.05 -17.86 15.52
C PHE A 17 -9.49 -16.56 16.17
N ILE A 18 -8.64 -15.54 16.14
CA ILE A 18 -9.02 -14.17 16.45
C ILE A 18 -9.26 -13.46 15.11
N LEU A 19 -10.52 -13.45 14.69
CA LEU A 19 -10.94 -12.79 13.46
C LEU A 19 -11.67 -11.51 13.83
N ASP A 20 -11.24 -10.40 13.25
CA ASP A 20 -12.05 -9.20 13.21
C ASP A 20 -13.21 -9.46 12.22
N LEU A 21 -14.45 -9.24 12.69
CA LEU A 21 -15.70 -9.57 11.99
C LEU A 21 -15.93 -8.80 10.66
N THR A 22 -15.01 -7.99 10.25
CA THR A 22 -15.08 -7.24 8.99
C THR A 22 -14.65 -8.00 7.74
N VAL A 23 -14.10 -9.21 7.88
CA VAL A 23 -13.75 -10.06 6.74
C VAL A 23 -14.78 -11.16 6.57
N LYS A 24 -15.73 -10.99 5.67
CA LYS A 24 -16.68 -12.04 5.29
C LYS A 24 -15.91 -13.17 4.58
N PHE A 25 -15.89 -14.33 5.25
CA PHE A 25 -15.43 -15.59 4.64
C PHE A 25 -16.49 -16.11 3.69
N PHE A 26 -16.13 -16.22 2.43
CA PHE A 26 -16.85 -17.07 1.48
C PHE A 26 -15.89 -18.16 1.04
N PHE A 27 -16.16 -19.40 1.46
CA PHE A 27 -16.14 -20.59 0.59
C PHE A 27 -16.22 -21.87 1.41
N PRO A 28 -17.13 -22.78 1.11
CA PRO A 28 -16.96 -24.20 1.40
C PRO A 28 -16.07 -24.78 0.27
N CYS A 29 -14.82 -25.07 0.55
CA CYS A 29 -13.95 -25.76 -0.38
C CYS A 29 -13.30 -26.96 0.28
N ILE A 30 -13.48 -28.11 -0.33
CA ILE A 30 -12.93 -29.42 0.06
C ILE A 30 -11.39 -29.39 -0.12
N ALA A 31 -10.60 -29.98 0.77
CA ALA A 31 -9.13 -29.81 0.90
C ALA A 31 -8.33 -29.99 -0.42
N ASN A 32 -8.70 -30.94 -1.29
CA ASN A 32 -8.12 -31.10 -2.62
C ASN A 32 -8.48 -29.96 -3.59
N THR A 33 -9.54 -29.21 -3.30
CA THR A 33 -10.01 -28.08 -4.09
C THR A 33 -9.38 -26.77 -3.61
N ALA A 34 -8.98 -26.63 -2.34
CA ALA A 34 -8.33 -25.44 -1.79
C ALA A 34 -6.96 -25.19 -2.45
N LEU A 35 -6.15 -26.23 -2.63
CA LEU A 35 -4.87 -26.14 -3.36
C LEU A 35 -5.07 -25.89 -4.86
N ALA A 36 -6.12 -26.42 -5.48
CA ALA A 36 -6.47 -26.14 -6.85
C ALA A 36 -7.00 -24.71 -7.04
N CYS A 37 -7.79 -24.19 -6.07
CA CYS A 37 -8.23 -22.80 -6.03
C CYS A 37 -7.06 -21.82 -5.93
N LEU A 38 -6.00 -22.12 -5.17
CA LEU A 38 -4.81 -21.28 -5.05
C LEU A 38 -4.07 -21.15 -6.39
N ARG A 39 -4.05 -22.19 -7.22
CA ARG A 39 -3.45 -22.16 -8.57
C ARG A 39 -4.28 -21.36 -9.58
N GLY A 40 -5.60 -21.31 -9.40
CA GLY A 40 -6.54 -20.55 -10.20
C GLY A 40 -6.82 -19.13 -9.72
N TRP A 41 -6.14 -18.66 -8.69
CA TRP A 41 -6.36 -17.37 -8.06
C TRP A 41 -6.00 -16.21 -8.99
N THR A 42 -6.99 -15.71 -9.70
CA THR A 42 -6.89 -14.56 -10.63
C THR A 42 -7.44 -13.27 -10.02
N ARG A 43 -8.09 -13.35 -8.86
CA ARG A 43 -8.62 -12.19 -8.12
C ARG A 43 -7.78 -11.96 -6.88
N ASN A 44 -7.61 -10.69 -6.48
CA ASN A 44 -7.01 -10.31 -5.21
C ASN A 44 -7.98 -10.66 -4.07
N LEU A 45 -8.12 -11.94 -3.79
CA LEU A 45 -8.92 -12.39 -2.66
C LEU A 45 -8.11 -12.15 -1.36
N PRO A 46 -8.80 -11.82 -0.26
CA PRO A 46 -8.18 -11.72 1.05
C PRO A 46 -7.50 -13.04 1.43
N ALA A 47 -6.67 -13.00 2.46
CA ALA A 47 -6.16 -14.18 3.09
C ALA A 47 -7.30 -15.16 3.38
N CYS A 48 -7.12 -16.41 2.96
CA CYS A 48 -8.11 -17.47 3.20
C CYS A 48 -7.60 -18.39 4.28
N CYS A 49 -8.41 -18.62 5.31
CA CYS A 49 -8.20 -19.70 6.28
C CYS A 49 -9.37 -20.65 6.19
N THR A 50 -9.12 -21.93 5.95
CA THR A 50 -10.15 -22.97 5.96
C THR A 50 -9.77 -24.07 6.94
N MET A 51 -10.76 -24.64 7.60
CA MET A 51 -10.62 -25.87 8.38
C MET A 51 -11.45 -26.95 7.72
N GLU A 52 -10.81 -28.03 7.33
CA GLU A 52 -11.48 -29.26 6.97
C GLU A 52 -10.91 -30.43 7.77
N THR A 53 -11.80 -31.19 8.38
CA THR A 53 -11.55 -32.49 9.02
C THR A 53 -10.13 -32.73 9.56
N HIS A 54 -9.59 -31.75 10.37
CA HIS A 54 -8.32 -31.81 11.09
C HIS A 54 -7.10 -31.12 10.45
N SER A 55 -7.20 -30.44 9.29
CA SER A 55 -6.10 -29.65 8.76
C SER A 55 -6.45 -28.17 8.64
N LEU A 56 -5.54 -27.30 9.10
CA LEU A 56 -5.65 -25.85 8.98
C LEU A 56 -4.84 -25.38 7.77
N ILE A 57 -5.50 -24.69 6.85
CA ILE A 57 -4.85 -24.04 5.71
C ILE A 57 -5.05 -22.54 5.82
N ALA A 58 -3.94 -21.78 5.79
CA ALA A 58 -3.94 -20.32 5.67
C ALA A 58 -3.11 -19.92 4.45
N ALA A 59 -3.54 -18.89 3.70
CA ALA A 59 -2.81 -18.41 2.53
C ALA A 59 -2.91 -16.90 2.43
N ARG A 60 -1.89 -16.27 1.83
CA ARG A 60 -1.86 -14.83 1.56
C ARG A 60 -1.62 -14.58 0.08
N ASP A 61 -2.29 -13.57 -0.48
CA ASP A 61 -2.13 -13.17 -1.89
C ASP A 61 -0.66 -12.91 -2.28
N PRO A 62 -0.28 -13.06 -3.58
CA PRO A 62 1.12 -13.01 -4.02
C PRO A 62 1.83 -11.66 -3.84
N ILE A 63 1.09 -10.57 -3.69
CA ILE A 63 1.63 -9.21 -3.46
C ILE A 63 1.55 -8.85 -1.98
N GLY A 64 0.64 -9.50 -1.22
CA GLY A 64 0.37 -9.19 0.17
C GLY A 64 -0.48 -7.92 0.33
N ILE A 65 -1.39 -7.66 -0.63
CA ILE A 65 -2.31 -6.53 -0.59
C ILE A 65 -3.16 -6.58 0.68
N ARG A 66 -3.64 -7.80 1.03
CA ARG A 66 -4.36 -7.98 2.28
C ARG A 66 -3.39 -8.37 3.39
N PRO A 67 -3.42 -7.67 4.54
CA PRO A 67 -2.60 -8.03 5.69
C PRO A 67 -3.01 -9.38 6.25
N LEU A 68 -2.01 -10.17 6.63
CA LEU A 68 -2.17 -11.37 7.43
C LEU A 68 -0.93 -11.49 8.32
N PHE A 69 -1.15 -11.76 9.60
CA PHE A 69 -0.12 -11.92 10.61
C PHE A 69 -0.27 -13.26 11.30
N TYR A 70 0.82 -13.74 11.87
CA TYR A 70 0.82 -14.96 12.67
C TYR A 70 1.78 -14.86 13.84
N GLY A 71 1.61 -15.77 14.77
CA GLY A 71 2.50 -16.02 15.89
C GLY A 71 2.24 -17.39 16.47
N TYR A 72 2.90 -17.69 17.59
CA TYR A 72 2.71 -18.97 18.28
C TYR A 72 2.22 -18.73 19.70
N TRP A 73 1.09 -19.33 20.03
CA TRP A 73 0.51 -19.33 21.36
C TRP A 73 0.51 -20.76 21.91
N GLN A 74 1.18 -20.99 23.02
CA GLN A 74 1.32 -22.33 23.63
C GLN A 74 1.79 -23.40 22.61
N GLY A 75 2.69 -23.05 21.71
CA GLY A 75 3.23 -23.94 20.67
C GLY A 75 2.31 -24.14 19.45
N GLN A 76 1.11 -23.56 19.45
CA GLN A 76 0.19 -23.61 18.31
C GLN A 76 0.25 -22.32 17.50
N ILE A 77 0.15 -22.42 16.18
CA ILE A 77 0.11 -21.25 15.31
C ILE A 77 -1.25 -20.57 15.40
N VAL A 78 -1.24 -19.25 15.46
CA VAL A 78 -2.43 -18.39 15.43
C VAL A 78 -2.29 -17.33 14.35
N PHE A 79 -3.42 -16.94 13.74
CA PHE A 79 -3.46 -15.97 12.65
C PHE A 79 -4.38 -14.81 12.98
N ALA A 80 -4.06 -13.63 12.45
CA ALA A 80 -4.94 -12.47 12.50
C ALA A 80 -4.75 -11.59 11.25
N SER A 81 -5.81 -10.91 10.81
CA SER A 81 -5.76 -9.90 9.76
C SER A 81 -5.08 -8.61 10.23
N GLU A 82 -5.04 -8.38 11.54
CA GLU A 82 -4.40 -7.21 12.14
C GLU A 82 -3.39 -7.65 13.23
N ALA A 83 -2.18 -7.09 13.17
CA ALA A 83 -1.11 -7.40 14.13
C ALA A 83 -1.54 -7.14 15.58
N LYS A 84 -2.32 -6.08 15.83
CA LYS A 84 -2.78 -5.70 17.17
C LYS A 84 -3.56 -6.80 17.88
N ASN A 85 -4.24 -7.68 17.14
CA ASN A 85 -5.02 -8.77 17.71
C ASN A 85 -4.17 -9.92 18.27
N LEU A 86 -2.88 -9.96 17.91
CA LEU A 86 -1.91 -10.94 18.41
C LEU A 86 -1.03 -10.37 19.54
N VAL A 87 -1.01 -9.05 19.72
CA VAL A 87 -0.21 -8.40 20.78
C VAL A 87 -0.69 -8.84 22.16
N GLY A 88 0.24 -9.27 23.00
CA GLY A 88 -0.07 -9.81 24.34
C GLY A 88 -0.57 -11.25 24.35
N LEU A 89 -0.89 -11.84 23.18
CA LEU A 89 -1.24 -13.25 23.03
C LEU A 89 0.00 -14.09 22.66
N VAL A 90 0.85 -13.56 21.80
CA VAL A 90 2.06 -14.24 21.31
C VAL A 90 3.30 -13.42 21.67
N ASP A 91 4.44 -14.10 21.83
CA ASP A 91 5.72 -13.42 22.12
C ASP A 91 6.21 -12.57 20.95
N GLU A 92 6.05 -13.07 19.73
CA GLU A 92 6.48 -12.39 18.49
C GLU A 92 5.38 -12.46 17.44
N VAL A 93 4.92 -11.29 16.99
CA VAL A 93 4.01 -11.15 15.84
C VAL A 93 4.84 -11.07 14.56
N ARG A 94 4.47 -11.85 13.56
CA ARG A 94 5.15 -11.91 12.27
C ARG A 94 4.18 -11.68 11.11
N PRO A 95 4.56 -10.88 10.09
CA PRO A 95 3.79 -10.83 8.86
C PRO A 95 3.82 -12.19 8.15
N PHE A 96 2.66 -12.66 7.69
CA PHE A 96 2.58 -13.85 6.87
C PHE A 96 3.20 -13.56 5.49
N PRO A 97 4.13 -14.39 4.98
CA PRO A 97 4.82 -14.11 3.73
C PRO A 97 3.84 -14.11 2.53
N PRO A 98 3.88 -13.09 1.65
CA PRO A 98 3.08 -13.06 0.43
C PRO A 98 3.36 -14.26 -0.48
N GLY A 99 2.33 -14.73 -1.20
CA GLY A 99 2.46 -15.84 -2.15
C GLY A 99 2.77 -17.20 -1.50
N HIS A 100 2.53 -17.33 -0.20
CA HIS A 100 2.68 -18.57 0.54
C HIS A 100 1.34 -19.06 1.07
N TYR A 101 1.28 -20.36 1.30
CA TYR A 101 0.28 -20.98 2.16
C TYR A 101 0.95 -21.71 3.32
N TYR A 102 0.22 -21.83 4.41
CA TYR A 102 0.58 -22.66 5.56
C TYR A 102 -0.36 -23.85 5.60
N ALA A 103 0.21 -25.04 5.72
CA ALA A 103 -0.53 -26.27 5.97
C ALA A 103 0.39 -27.25 6.73
N ASP A 104 -0.18 -28.05 7.63
CA ASP A 104 0.51 -29.12 8.34
C ASP A 104 1.86 -28.70 8.97
N GLY A 105 1.92 -27.49 9.52
CA GLY A 105 3.11 -26.97 10.20
C GLY A 105 4.12 -26.28 9.27
N VAL A 106 3.87 -26.23 7.96
CA VAL A 106 4.86 -25.77 6.96
C VAL A 106 4.34 -24.59 6.14
N PHE A 107 5.19 -23.56 5.96
CA PHE A 107 4.96 -22.50 4.99
C PHE A 107 5.52 -22.92 3.63
N THR A 108 4.68 -22.93 2.60
CA THR A 108 5.04 -23.33 1.25
C THR A 108 4.76 -22.20 0.25
N PRO A 109 5.73 -21.76 -0.57
CA PRO A 109 5.49 -20.79 -1.62
C PRO A 109 4.63 -21.42 -2.73
N TYR A 110 3.56 -20.73 -3.16
CA TYR A 110 2.74 -21.14 -4.29
C TYR A 110 2.86 -20.18 -5.48
N CYS A 111 3.27 -18.94 -5.23
CA CYS A 111 3.45 -17.93 -6.26
C CYS A 111 4.50 -16.91 -5.85
N ASP A 112 5.63 -16.85 -6.55
CA ASP A 112 6.56 -15.72 -6.51
C ASP A 112 6.32 -14.83 -7.74
N ILE A 113 5.62 -13.71 -7.52
CA ILE A 113 5.33 -12.72 -8.55
C ILE A 113 6.58 -12.00 -9.04
N THR A 114 7.67 -12.05 -8.25
CA THR A 114 8.96 -11.39 -8.52
C THR A 114 10.01 -12.35 -9.06
N ALA A 115 9.67 -13.63 -9.29
CA ALA A 115 10.60 -14.61 -9.82
C ALA A 115 11.20 -14.17 -11.16
N ALA A 116 12.49 -14.41 -11.33
CA ALA A 116 13.16 -14.14 -12.59
C ALA A 116 12.57 -15.03 -13.70
N ARG A 117 12.22 -14.42 -14.81
CA ARG A 117 11.72 -15.08 -16.02
C ARG A 117 12.31 -14.41 -17.26
N PRO A 118 12.36 -15.07 -18.40
CA PRO A 118 12.74 -14.44 -19.66
C PRO A 118 11.91 -13.19 -19.94
N HIS A 119 12.54 -12.14 -20.42
CA HIS A 119 11.84 -10.93 -20.82
C HIS A 119 11.00 -11.18 -22.07
N LEU A 120 9.88 -10.46 -22.15
CA LEU A 120 9.05 -10.44 -23.36
C LEU A 120 9.82 -9.75 -24.50
N ALA A 121 9.58 -10.20 -25.71
CA ALA A 121 10.18 -9.62 -26.90
C ALA A 121 9.48 -8.33 -27.37
N ASP A 122 8.39 -7.93 -26.71
CA ASP A 122 7.55 -6.79 -27.07
C ASP A 122 8.40 -5.52 -27.30
N GLY A 123 8.10 -4.82 -28.38
CA GLY A 123 8.55 -3.46 -28.61
C GLY A 123 7.76 -2.46 -27.75
N GLU A 124 8.08 -1.17 -27.89
CA GLU A 124 7.44 -0.12 -27.09
C GLU A 124 5.94 0.01 -27.40
N GLU A 125 5.56 -0.08 -28.68
CA GLU A 125 4.15 0.07 -29.10
C GLU A 125 3.29 -1.13 -28.64
N GLU A 126 3.80 -2.36 -28.79
CA GLU A 126 3.14 -3.56 -28.29
C GLU A 126 2.98 -3.51 -26.77
N ALA A 127 4.02 -3.06 -26.07
CA ALA A 127 4.00 -2.89 -24.62
C ALA A 127 2.95 -1.84 -24.19
N CYS A 128 2.87 -0.70 -24.89
CA CYS A 128 1.85 0.32 -24.64
C CYS A 128 0.42 -0.22 -24.83
N CYS A 129 0.19 -0.97 -25.92
CA CYS A 129 -1.10 -1.55 -26.21
C CYS A 129 -1.51 -2.57 -25.12
N ALA A 130 -0.59 -3.45 -24.73
CA ALA A 130 -0.82 -4.46 -23.71
C ALA A 130 -1.02 -3.85 -22.32
N ILE A 131 -0.23 -2.84 -21.93
CA ILE A 131 -0.39 -2.09 -20.68
C ILE A 131 -1.79 -1.49 -20.61
N ARG A 132 -2.21 -0.77 -21.66
CA ARG A 132 -3.55 -0.15 -21.70
C ARG A 132 -4.64 -1.19 -21.57
N LYS A 133 -4.57 -2.27 -22.35
CA LYS A 133 -5.56 -3.35 -22.34
C LYS A 133 -5.65 -4.02 -20.96
N LYS A 134 -4.50 -4.37 -20.37
CA LYS A 134 -4.46 -5.10 -19.10
C LYS A 134 -4.85 -4.22 -17.91
N LEU A 135 -4.43 -2.95 -17.87
CA LEU A 135 -4.85 -2.04 -16.81
C LEU A 135 -6.35 -1.74 -16.90
N THR A 136 -6.88 -1.56 -18.11
CA THR A 136 -8.33 -1.42 -18.32
C THR A 136 -9.09 -2.63 -17.77
N ALA A 137 -8.67 -3.84 -18.11
CA ALA A 137 -9.27 -5.05 -17.58
C ALA A 137 -9.12 -5.19 -16.05
N ALA A 138 -7.99 -4.74 -15.50
CA ALA A 138 -7.74 -4.76 -14.07
C ALA A 138 -8.67 -3.80 -13.30
N VAL A 139 -8.94 -2.62 -13.84
CA VAL A 139 -9.93 -1.70 -13.27
C VAL A 139 -11.33 -2.30 -13.40
N GLU A 140 -11.74 -2.76 -14.60
CA GLU A 140 -13.05 -3.36 -14.85
C GLU A 140 -13.40 -4.49 -13.87
N LYS A 141 -12.46 -5.40 -13.62
CA LYS A 141 -12.62 -6.48 -12.62
C LYS A 141 -12.96 -5.96 -11.22
N ARG A 142 -12.58 -4.73 -10.90
CA ARG A 142 -12.74 -4.12 -9.58
C ARG A 142 -13.90 -3.16 -9.48
N LEU A 143 -14.65 -2.98 -10.56
CA LEU A 143 -15.90 -2.19 -10.56
C LEU A 143 -17.11 -3.04 -10.17
N ASP A 144 -17.01 -4.37 -10.21
CA ASP A 144 -18.06 -5.28 -9.76
C ASP A 144 -18.12 -5.26 -8.22
N ALA A 145 -19.15 -4.62 -7.67
CA ALA A 145 -19.36 -4.47 -6.23
C ALA A 145 -20.85 -4.41 -5.89
N ASP A 146 -21.22 -5.00 -4.78
CA ASP A 146 -22.54 -4.95 -4.16
C ASP A 146 -22.74 -3.73 -3.23
N ALA A 147 -21.72 -2.88 -3.13
CA ALA A 147 -21.70 -1.68 -2.31
C ALA A 147 -21.26 -0.45 -3.13
N PRO A 148 -21.64 0.77 -2.73
CA PRO A 148 -21.26 1.99 -3.44
C PRO A 148 -19.75 2.18 -3.54
N LEU A 149 -19.29 2.49 -4.78
CA LEU A 149 -17.89 2.70 -5.14
C LEU A 149 -17.49 4.18 -4.99
N GLY A 150 -16.26 4.39 -4.53
CA GLY A 150 -15.58 5.67 -4.55
C GLY A 150 -14.14 5.51 -5.05
N PHE A 151 -13.50 6.62 -5.36
CA PHE A 151 -12.17 6.66 -5.94
C PHE A 151 -11.31 7.71 -5.23
N LEU A 152 -10.11 7.33 -4.81
CA LEU A 152 -9.13 8.31 -4.36
C LEU A 152 -8.46 8.94 -5.58
N LEU A 153 -8.51 10.27 -5.67
CA LEU A 153 -8.03 11.04 -6.82
C LEU A 153 -7.10 12.15 -6.34
N SER A 154 -5.79 11.93 -6.40
CA SER A 154 -4.77 12.92 -6.04
C SER A 154 -4.36 13.85 -7.18
N GLY A 155 -4.93 13.71 -8.37
CA GLY A 155 -4.46 14.44 -9.56
C GLY A 155 -3.09 13.98 -10.07
N GLY A 156 -2.50 12.94 -9.47
CA GLY A 156 -1.35 12.22 -10.00
C GLY A 156 -1.75 11.24 -11.10
N LEU A 157 -0.80 10.83 -11.93
CA LEU A 157 -1.02 9.93 -13.08
C LEU A 157 -1.81 8.67 -12.69
N ASP A 158 -1.37 7.97 -11.64
CA ASP A 158 -1.82 6.63 -11.32
C ASP A 158 -3.30 6.63 -10.87
N SER A 159 -3.65 7.45 -9.90
CA SER A 159 -5.03 7.61 -9.43
C SER A 159 -5.95 8.14 -10.53
N SER A 160 -5.45 9.09 -11.33
CA SER A 160 -6.24 9.67 -12.43
C SER A 160 -6.52 8.65 -13.54
N LEU A 161 -5.57 7.73 -13.86
CA LEU A 161 -5.81 6.66 -14.84
C LEU A 161 -6.86 5.65 -14.34
N VAL A 162 -6.83 5.28 -13.06
CA VAL A 162 -7.87 4.42 -12.48
C VAL A 162 -9.24 5.08 -12.59
N CYS A 163 -9.34 6.37 -12.23
CA CYS A 163 -10.58 7.14 -12.35
C CYS A 163 -11.04 7.29 -13.81
N ALA A 164 -10.12 7.58 -14.74
CA ALA A 164 -10.44 7.75 -16.16
C ALA A 164 -10.98 6.47 -16.81
N ILE A 165 -10.40 5.33 -16.45
CA ILE A 165 -10.90 4.03 -16.92
C ILE A 165 -12.27 3.73 -16.32
N ALA A 166 -12.45 3.95 -15.03
CA ALA A 166 -13.71 3.72 -14.34
C ALA A 166 -14.85 4.62 -14.88
N ALA A 167 -14.57 5.91 -15.10
CA ALA A 167 -15.54 6.87 -15.67
C ALA A 167 -16.05 6.48 -17.05
N ARG A 168 -15.24 5.76 -17.84
CA ARG A 168 -15.65 5.24 -19.16
C ARG A 168 -16.47 3.95 -19.12
N LYS A 169 -16.48 3.27 -17.97
CA LYS A 169 -17.10 1.95 -17.80
C LYS A 169 -18.38 2.00 -16.98
N LEU A 170 -18.48 2.95 -16.07
CA LEU A 170 -19.66 3.10 -15.25
C LEU A 170 -20.73 3.97 -15.96
N PRO A 171 -22.01 3.70 -15.74
CA PRO A 171 -23.10 4.38 -16.44
C PRO A 171 -23.38 5.81 -15.97
N GLY A 172 -22.67 6.32 -15.00
CA GLY A 172 -22.86 7.66 -14.44
C GLY A 172 -21.59 8.27 -13.86
N PRO A 173 -21.68 9.49 -13.32
CA PRO A 173 -20.54 10.16 -12.74
C PRO A 173 -19.92 9.35 -11.61
N ILE A 174 -18.60 9.15 -11.65
CA ILE A 174 -17.87 8.53 -10.54
C ILE A 174 -17.74 9.50 -9.38
N ARG A 175 -17.67 8.96 -8.16
CA ARG A 175 -17.48 9.75 -6.93
C ARG A 175 -16.03 9.71 -6.54
N THR A 176 -15.35 10.87 -6.57
CA THR A 176 -13.91 10.98 -6.32
C THR A 176 -13.63 11.83 -5.08
N PHE A 177 -12.55 11.52 -4.38
CA PHE A 177 -12.14 12.16 -3.14
C PHE A 177 -10.67 12.51 -3.19
N ALA A 178 -10.33 13.71 -2.73
CA ALA A 178 -8.98 14.17 -2.51
C ALA A 178 -8.86 14.79 -1.12
N ILE A 179 -7.64 14.88 -0.62
CA ILE A 179 -7.33 15.57 0.64
C ILE A 179 -6.12 16.46 0.45
N GLY A 180 -6.11 17.61 1.12
CA GLY A 180 -4.99 18.51 1.18
C GLY A 180 -4.96 19.30 2.47
N MET A 181 -3.81 19.91 2.76
CA MET A 181 -3.73 20.94 3.79
C MET A 181 -4.56 22.16 3.37
N GLU A 182 -5.03 22.96 4.32
CA GLU A 182 -5.79 24.19 4.02
C GLU A 182 -4.98 25.18 3.17
N HIS A 183 -3.63 25.11 3.26
CA HIS A 183 -2.71 25.92 2.47
C HIS A 183 -1.76 25.02 1.69
N ASP A 184 -1.37 25.43 0.49
CA ASP A 184 -0.35 24.80 -0.36
C ASP A 184 -0.66 23.35 -0.83
N ALA A 185 -1.94 22.98 -0.88
CA ALA A 185 -2.35 21.67 -1.38
C ALA A 185 -2.39 21.63 -2.91
N ILE A 186 -1.20 21.47 -3.52
CA ILE A 186 -1.06 21.43 -4.99
C ILE A 186 -1.87 20.28 -5.62
N ASP A 187 -1.98 19.15 -4.93
CA ASP A 187 -2.72 18.00 -5.41
C ASP A 187 -4.23 18.29 -5.55
N LEU A 188 -4.83 19.10 -4.68
CA LEU A 188 -6.24 19.46 -4.82
C LEU A 188 -6.53 20.18 -6.13
N LYS A 189 -5.62 21.08 -6.58
CA LYS A 189 -5.74 21.77 -7.87
C LYS A 189 -5.78 20.77 -9.03
N TYR A 190 -4.86 19.81 -9.06
CA TYR A 190 -4.78 18.82 -10.12
C TYR A 190 -5.87 17.75 -10.02
N ALA A 191 -6.27 17.39 -8.80
CA ALA A 191 -7.40 16.50 -8.57
C ALA A 191 -8.70 17.11 -9.12
N ARG A 192 -8.92 18.41 -8.88
CA ARG A 192 -10.05 19.14 -9.43
C ARG A 192 -10.04 19.16 -10.96
N GLN A 193 -8.90 19.50 -11.59
CA GLN A 193 -8.76 19.47 -13.03
C GLN A 193 -9.07 18.09 -13.63
N ALA A 194 -8.57 17.03 -13.01
CA ALA A 194 -8.86 15.66 -13.47
C ALA A 194 -10.34 15.31 -13.27
N ALA A 195 -10.93 15.67 -12.14
CA ALA A 195 -12.33 15.42 -11.84
C ALA A 195 -13.27 16.14 -12.82
N ASP A 196 -13.02 17.41 -13.10
CA ASP A 196 -13.80 18.21 -14.04
C ASP A 196 -13.73 17.63 -15.46
N PHE A 197 -12.53 17.22 -15.91
CA PHE A 197 -12.36 16.56 -17.19
C PHE A 197 -13.13 15.24 -17.29
N LEU A 198 -13.20 14.48 -16.20
CA LEU A 198 -13.88 13.19 -16.15
C LEU A 198 -15.40 13.33 -15.89
N GLY A 199 -15.90 14.54 -15.63
CA GLY A 199 -17.29 14.76 -15.20
C GLY A 199 -17.62 14.07 -13.87
N ALA A 200 -16.64 13.97 -12.96
CA ALA A 200 -16.80 13.27 -11.69
C ALA A 200 -17.46 14.15 -10.61
N GLN A 201 -18.19 13.51 -9.70
CA GLN A 201 -18.63 14.14 -8.45
C GLN A 201 -17.44 14.15 -7.48
N HIS A 202 -16.75 15.28 -7.40
CA HIS A 202 -15.51 15.42 -6.65
C HIS A 202 -15.72 16.10 -5.30
N THR A 203 -15.19 15.49 -4.24
CA THR A 203 -15.18 16.01 -2.87
C THR A 203 -13.75 16.26 -2.42
N GLU A 204 -13.48 17.47 -1.99
CA GLU A 204 -12.20 17.85 -1.38
C GLU A 204 -12.35 17.84 0.14
N VAL A 205 -11.40 17.20 0.79
CA VAL A 205 -11.26 17.17 2.25
C VAL A 205 -10.07 18.04 2.61
N TYR A 206 -10.24 18.90 3.57
CA TYR A 206 -9.17 19.74 4.09
C TYR A 206 -8.76 19.26 5.47
N MET A 207 -7.46 19.30 5.76
CA MET A 207 -6.93 18.98 7.08
C MET A 207 -6.06 20.11 7.59
N THR A 208 -6.08 20.31 8.90
CA THR A 208 -5.19 21.23 9.60
C THR A 208 -3.93 20.52 10.08
N ARG A 209 -2.92 21.30 10.45
CA ARG A 209 -1.71 20.79 11.11
C ARG A 209 -2.05 20.04 12.40
N GLU A 210 -2.93 20.58 13.20
CA GLU A 210 -3.35 20.03 14.49
C GLU A 210 -4.05 18.68 14.31
N GLU A 211 -4.93 18.56 13.32
CA GLU A 211 -5.59 17.30 12.97
C GLU A 211 -4.59 16.25 12.49
N ALA A 212 -3.62 16.65 11.66
CA ALA A 212 -2.55 15.76 11.19
C ALA A 212 -1.73 15.20 12.36
N ILE A 213 -1.28 16.07 13.28
CA ILE A 213 -0.50 15.66 14.45
C ILE A 213 -1.35 14.81 15.41
N ALA A 214 -2.60 15.21 15.68
CA ALA A 214 -3.51 14.47 16.56
C ALA A 214 -3.83 13.06 16.04
N SER A 215 -3.82 12.88 14.71
CA SER A 215 -4.10 11.57 14.09
C SER A 215 -2.95 10.56 14.20
N LEU A 216 -1.72 10.97 14.53
CA LEU A 216 -0.53 10.11 14.52
C LEU A 216 -0.70 8.85 15.38
N ASP A 217 -1.30 8.97 16.55
CA ASP A 217 -1.53 7.84 17.44
C ASP A 217 -2.46 6.80 16.83
N GLU A 218 -3.63 7.24 16.31
CA GLU A 218 -4.60 6.38 15.64
C GLU A 218 -4.01 5.76 14.35
N VAL A 219 -3.26 6.54 13.58
CA VAL A 219 -2.63 6.11 12.33
C VAL A 219 -1.61 5.01 12.60
N ILE A 220 -0.67 5.21 13.52
CA ILE A 220 0.38 4.23 13.83
C ILE A 220 -0.24 2.97 14.46
N ALA A 221 -1.26 3.13 15.32
CA ALA A 221 -2.02 2.01 15.87
C ALA A 221 -2.73 1.19 14.77
N ALA A 222 -3.31 1.85 13.77
CA ALA A 222 -3.96 1.18 12.63
C ALA A 222 -2.96 0.48 11.73
N LEU A 223 -1.83 1.11 11.43
CA LEU A 223 -0.80 0.61 10.52
C LEU A 223 -0.02 -0.59 11.08
N GLY A 224 0.34 -0.55 12.37
CA GLY A 224 1.29 -1.49 12.96
C GLY A 224 2.70 -1.33 12.41
N THR A 225 3.11 -0.11 12.03
CA THR A 225 4.46 0.23 11.60
C THR A 225 4.88 1.61 12.09
N PHE A 226 6.20 1.82 12.17
CA PHE A 226 6.82 3.11 12.47
C PHE A 226 7.69 3.64 11.33
N ASP A 227 7.55 3.05 10.13
CA ASP A 227 8.28 3.53 8.95
C ASP A 227 7.87 4.96 8.59
N ILE A 228 8.88 5.82 8.39
CA ILE A 228 8.67 7.27 8.22
C ILE A 228 7.80 7.57 7.00
N THR A 229 8.13 6.98 5.85
CA THR A 229 7.40 7.25 4.59
C THR A 229 5.98 6.76 4.66
N THR A 230 5.79 5.56 5.21
CA THR A 230 4.48 4.94 5.38
C THR A 230 3.60 5.78 6.32
N VAL A 231 4.12 6.22 7.47
CA VAL A 231 3.36 7.04 8.42
C VAL A 231 2.99 8.40 7.80
N ARG A 232 3.97 9.14 7.23
CA ARG A 232 3.70 10.45 6.59
C ARG A 232 2.59 10.36 5.54
N ALA A 233 2.68 9.39 4.64
CA ALA A 233 1.68 9.20 3.59
C ALA A 233 0.33 8.68 4.13
N SER A 234 0.33 8.05 5.30
CA SER A 234 -0.89 7.51 5.91
C SER A 234 -1.75 8.58 6.58
N VAL A 235 -1.18 9.65 7.09
CA VAL A 235 -1.94 10.72 7.77
C VAL A 235 -3.06 11.24 6.87
N GLY A 236 -2.73 11.72 5.68
CA GLY A 236 -3.73 12.20 4.74
C GLY A 236 -4.70 11.10 4.28
N MET A 237 -4.17 9.90 3.96
CA MET A 237 -5.02 8.79 3.50
C MET A 237 -6.02 8.35 4.59
N TYR A 238 -5.59 8.27 5.85
CA TYR A 238 -6.46 7.93 6.96
C TYR A 238 -7.57 8.96 7.17
N LEU A 239 -7.23 10.25 7.15
CA LEU A 239 -8.19 11.34 7.37
C LEU A 239 -9.23 11.43 6.23
N VAL A 240 -8.82 11.27 4.95
CA VAL A 240 -9.80 11.24 3.85
C VAL A 240 -10.72 10.03 3.95
N CYS A 241 -10.21 8.86 4.32
CA CYS A 241 -11.04 7.67 4.52
C CYS A 241 -12.02 7.84 5.69
N LYS A 242 -11.58 8.47 6.79
CA LYS A 242 -12.42 8.82 7.93
C LYS A 242 -13.56 9.78 7.54
N ALA A 243 -13.26 10.77 6.69
CA ALA A 243 -14.25 11.69 6.14
C ALA A 243 -15.25 10.97 5.22
N ILE A 244 -14.77 10.15 4.29
CA ILE A 244 -15.62 9.37 3.37
C ILE A 244 -16.59 8.48 4.14
N HIS A 245 -16.09 7.73 5.13
CA HIS A 245 -16.93 6.84 5.94
C HIS A 245 -18.04 7.61 6.69
N ARG A 246 -17.71 8.79 7.25
CA ARG A 246 -18.65 9.58 8.04
C ARG A 246 -19.69 10.33 7.20
N GLN A 247 -19.30 10.77 6.00
CA GLN A 247 -20.10 11.71 5.21
C GLN A 247 -20.82 11.04 4.03
N THR A 248 -20.53 9.76 3.76
CA THR A 248 -21.05 9.08 2.58
C THR A 248 -21.48 7.63 2.87
N ASP A 249 -22.21 7.07 1.93
CA ASP A 249 -22.60 5.65 1.88
C ASP A 249 -21.56 4.75 1.22
N ILE A 250 -20.44 5.30 0.71
CA ILE A 250 -19.37 4.55 0.06
C ILE A 250 -18.77 3.52 1.02
N ARG A 251 -18.51 2.32 0.49
CA ARG A 251 -17.88 1.23 1.25
C ARG A 251 -16.70 0.60 0.52
N VAL A 252 -16.51 0.89 -0.76
CA VAL A 252 -15.40 0.38 -1.57
C VAL A 252 -14.65 1.54 -2.21
N LEU A 253 -13.31 1.55 -2.06
CA LEU A 253 -12.42 2.56 -2.63
C LEU A 253 -11.40 1.94 -3.57
N LEU A 254 -11.29 2.51 -4.78
CA LEU A 254 -10.22 2.20 -5.72
C LEU A 254 -9.07 3.20 -5.56
N THR A 255 -7.82 2.68 -5.62
CA THR A 255 -6.59 3.46 -5.45
C THR A 255 -5.59 3.23 -6.59
N GLY A 256 -4.57 4.09 -6.69
CA GLY A 256 -3.49 4.00 -7.68
C GLY A 256 -2.20 3.34 -7.19
N GLU A 257 -2.21 2.66 -6.04
CA GLU A 257 -1.02 2.03 -5.45
C GLU A 257 -0.41 0.93 -6.35
N VAL A 258 0.86 0.56 -6.11
CA VAL A 258 1.66 -0.44 -6.85
C VAL A 258 2.29 0.08 -8.15
N SER A 259 1.80 1.18 -8.71
CA SER A 259 2.31 1.71 -9.97
C SER A 259 3.78 2.16 -9.88
N ASP A 260 4.19 2.75 -8.75
CA ASP A 260 5.55 3.25 -8.54
C ASP A 260 6.59 2.12 -8.56
N GLU A 261 6.28 0.98 -7.98
CA GLU A 261 7.18 -0.17 -7.91
C GLU A 261 7.30 -0.90 -9.26
N LEU A 262 6.26 -0.81 -10.08
CA LEU A 262 6.24 -1.44 -11.40
C LEU A 262 6.95 -0.61 -12.47
N PHE A 263 6.77 0.71 -12.46
CA PHE A 263 7.24 1.62 -13.52
C PHE A 263 8.36 2.57 -13.09
N GLY A 264 8.76 2.51 -11.84
CA GLY A 264 9.77 3.40 -11.27
C GLY A 264 9.19 4.63 -10.59
N TYR A 265 9.99 5.16 -9.69
CA TYR A 265 9.75 6.38 -8.92
C TYR A 265 10.98 7.28 -9.02
N LYS A 266 10.95 8.50 -8.49
CA LYS A 266 12.03 9.48 -8.59
C LYS A 266 13.45 8.94 -8.36
N TYR A 267 13.65 8.11 -7.32
CA TYR A 267 14.96 7.55 -7.01
C TYR A 267 15.43 6.49 -8.03
N THR A 268 14.51 5.82 -8.74
CA THR A 268 14.89 4.82 -9.74
C THR A 268 15.52 5.43 -10.99
N ASP A 269 15.40 6.75 -11.17
CA ASP A 269 16.11 7.47 -12.25
C ASP A 269 17.64 7.43 -12.07
N PHE A 270 18.11 7.17 -10.84
CA PHE A 270 19.53 7.01 -10.51
C PHE A 270 20.05 5.57 -10.70
N ALA A 271 19.21 4.64 -11.16
CA ALA A 271 19.64 3.29 -11.43
C ALA A 271 20.79 3.25 -12.46
N PRO A 272 21.93 2.59 -12.17
CA PRO A 272 23.09 2.61 -13.06
C PRO A 272 22.88 1.84 -14.37
N GLY A 273 21.76 1.11 -14.50
CA GLY A 273 21.41 0.41 -15.72
C GLY A 273 20.17 -0.48 -15.56
N PRO A 274 19.75 -1.14 -16.66
CA PRO A 274 18.50 -1.91 -16.68
C PRO A 274 18.44 -3.04 -15.65
N GLN A 275 19.55 -3.73 -15.42
CA GLN A 275 19.62 -4.82 -14.45
C GLN A 275 19.46 -4.34 -13.02
N ALA A 276 20.08 -3.20 -12.67
CA ALA A 276 19.93 -2.58 -11.35
C ALA A 276 18.51 -2.09 -11.13
N PHE A 277 17.90 -1.43 -12.14
CA PHE A 277 16.50 -1.02 -12.11
C PHE A 277 15.57 -2.21 -11.89
N GLU A 278 15.78 -3.33 -12.61
CA GLU A 278 14.97 -4.54 -12.46
C GLU A 278 15.10 -5.16 -11.06
N ALA A 279 16.31 -5.25 -10.55
CA ALA A 279 16.58 -5.80 -9.23
C ALA A 279 15.86 -4.97 -8.13
N GLU A 280 15.92 -3.64 -8.24
CA GLU A 280 15.23 -2.75 -7.33
C GLU A 280 13.70 -2.86 -7.45
N SER A 281 13.15 -2.88 -8.67
CA SER A 281 11.72 -3.06 -8.91
C SER A 281 11.21 -4.38 -8.30
N ARG A 282 11.95 -5.48 -8.48
CA ARG A 282 11.64 -6.78 -7.84
C ARG A 282 11.66 -6.69 -6.32
N LYS A 283 12.67 -6.03 -5.76
CA LYS A 283 12.78 -5.80 -4.32
C LYS A 283 11.55 -5.04 -3.82
N ARG A 284 11.20 -3.92 -4.46
CA ARG A 284 10.07 -3.07 -4.03
C ARG A 284 8.72 -3.77 -4.13
N VAL A 285 8.47 -4.52 -5.21
CA VAL A 285 7.25 -5.34 -5.34
C VAL A 285 7.20 -6.42 -4.23
N ARG A 286 8.33 -7.02 -3.86
CA ARG A 286 8.38 -7.99 -2.76
C ARG A 286 8.11 -7.36 -1.40
N GLU A 287 8.51 -6.11 -1.21
CA GLU A 287 8.38 -5.36 0.03
C GLU A 287 7.06 -4.57 0.14
N LEU A 288 6.24 -4.50 -0.91
CA LEU A 288 4.99 -3.74 -0.95
C LEU A 288 4.10 -3.95 0.29
N HIS A 289 4.01 -5.19 0.75
CA HIS A 289 3.20 -5.59 1.90
C HIS A 289 3.68 -5.02 3.24
N LEU A 290 4.85 -4.39 3.27
CA LEU A 290 5.43 -3.74 4.45
C LEU A 290 5.21 -2.22 4.44
N TYR A 291 4.91 -1.64 3.26
CA TYR A 291 4.87 -0.19 3.04
C TYR A 291 3.57 0.25 2.34
N ASP A 292 3.56 0.39 1.02
CA ASP A 292 2.49 1.09 0.30
C ASP A 292 1.14 0.36 0.30
N VAL A 293 1.11 -0.95 0.07
CA VAL A 293 -0.17 -1.68 0.14
C VAL A 293 -0.62 -1.93 1.58
N LEU A 294 0.32 -2.02 2.55
CA LEU A 294 -0.04 -2.01 3.97
C LEU A 294 -0.75 -0.69 4.33
N ARG A 295 -0.16 0.44 3.94
CA ARG A 295 -0.74 1.76 4.12
C ARG A 295 -2.15 1.84 3.53
N ALA A 296 -2.29 1.50 2.25
CA ALA A 296 -3.57 1.57 1.56
C ALA A 296 -4.64 0.71 2.25
N ASP A 297 -4.34 -0.55 2.51
CA ASP A 297 -5.29 -1.44 3.18
C ASP A 297 -5.64 -0.94 4.59
N ARG A 298 -4.64 -0.61 5.41
CA ARG A 298 -4.88 -0.26 6.81
C ARG A 298 -5.60 1.08 6.98
N CYS A 299 -5.25 2.11 6.19
CA CYS A 299 -5.95 3.40 6.25
C CYS A 299 -7.41 3.27 5.82
N ILE A 300 -7.70 2.44 4.81
CA ILE A 300 -9.03 2.24 4.26
C ILE A 300 -9.85 1.33 5.18
N SER A 301 -9.31 0.15 5.54
CA SER A 301 -10.08 -0.85 6.30
C SER A 301 -10.33 -0.46 7.75
N SER A 302 -9.42 0.30 8.40
CA SER A 302 -9.66 0.84 9.75
C SER A 302 -10.81 1.87 9.80
N ASN A 303 -11.20 2.38 8.65
CA ASN A 303 -12.36 3.25 8.48
C ASN A 303 -13.59 2.50 7.90
N SER A 304 -13.65 1.17 8.04
CA SER A 304 -14.76 0.32 7.58
C SER A 304 -15.04 0.43 6.07
N LEU A 305 -13.99 0.60 5.29
CA LEU A 305 -14.01 0.67 3.82
C LEU A 305 -13.17 -0.48 3.24
N GLU A 306 -13.48 -0.91 2.02
CA GLU A 306 -12.72 -1.93 1.29
C GLU A 306 -11.75 -1.28 0.31
N ALA A 307 -10.46 -1.62 0.39
CA ALA A 307 -9.45 -1.18 -0.58
C ALA A 307 -9.43 -2.06 -1.82
N ARG A 308 -9.44 -1.48 -3.01
CA ARG A 308 -9.19 -2.16 -4.27
C ARG A 308 -8.03 -1.50 -5.02
N VAL A 309 -7.06 -2.32 -5.44
CA VAL A 309 -5.79 -1.88 -6.03
C VAL A 309 -5.66 -2.42 -7.46
N PRO A 310 -6.13 -1.70 -8.49
CA PRO A 310 -6.10 -2.19 -9.87
C PRO A 310 -4.71 -2.49 -10.41
N PHE A 311 -3.71 -1.66 -10.12
CA PHE A 311 -2.32 -1.90 -10.54
C PHE A 311 -1.72 -3.17 -9.93
N GLY A 312 -2.28 -3.66 -8.81
CA GLY A 312 -1.95 -4.95 -8.21
C GLY A 312 -2.63 -6.16 -8.85
N ASP A 313 -3.31 -6.02 -9.99
CA ASP A 313 -3.85 -7.17 -10.72
C ASP A 313 -2.73 -8.11 -11.17
N LEU A 314 -2.85 -9.41 -10.85
CA LEU A 314 -1.75 -10.36 -11.07
C LEU A 314 -1.37 -10.50 -12.54
N ASP A 315 -2.33 -10.42 -13.48
CA ASP A 315 -2.05 -10.49 -14.91
C ASP A 315 -1.32 -9.23 -15.39
N PHE A 316 -1.70 -8.07 -14.82
CA PHE A 316 -1.02 -6.80 -15.08
C PHE A 316 0.40 -6.81 -14.53
N VAL A 317 0.56 -7.13 -13.24
CA VAL A 317 1.87 -7.18 -12.57
C VAL A 317 2.82 -8.15 -13.26
N ARG A 318 2.37 -9.39 -13.55
CA ARG A 318 3.18 -10.37 -14.28
C ARG A 318 3.66 -9.83 -15.63
N TYR A 319 2.76 -9.21 -16.39
CA TYR A 319 3.12 -8.64 -17.67
C TYR A 319 4.19 -7.56 -17.53
N VAL A 320 3.97 -6.56 -16.68
CA VAL A 320 4.89 -5.42 -16.51
C VAL A 320 6.24 -5.85 -15.94
N MET A 321 6.25 -6.82 -15.02
CA MET A 321 7.50 -7.37 -14.44
C MET A 321 8.35 -8.15 -15.46
N HIS A 322 7.74 -8.65 -16.55
CA HIS A 322 8.46 -9.38 -17.60
C HIS A 322 8.81 -8.53 -18.83
N LEU A 323 8.39 -7.26 -18.86
CA LEU A 323 8.89 -6.31 -19.87
C LEU A 323 10.38 -6.09 -19.71
N ARG A 324 11.09 -5.86 -20.82
CA ARG A 324 12.50 -5.46 -20.79
C ARG A 324 12.66 -4.22 -19.90
N PRO A 325 13.55 -4.24 -18.91
CA PRO A 325 13.69 -3.15 -17.94
C PRO A 325 13.97 -1.79 -18.60
N ALA A 326 14.74 -1.79 -19.68
CA ALA A 326 15.06 -0.58 -20.47
C ALA A 326 13.82 0.17 -20.95
N LEU A 327 12.70 -0.51 -21.22
CA LEU A 327 11.44 0.15 -21.62
C LEU A 327 10.78 0.92 -20.47
N LYS A 328 11.08 0.58 -19.22
CA LYS A 328 10.49 1.18 -18.01
C LYS A 328 11.37 2.28 -17.40
N MET A 329 12.66 2.30 -17.74
CA MET A 329 13.60 3.32 -17.27
C MET A 329 13.24 4.71 -17.80
N ASN A 330 13.57 5.74 -17.03
CA ASN A 330 13.38 7.12 -17.42
C ASN A 330 14.46 7.57 -18.41
N THR A 331 14.31 7.17 -19.68
CA THR A 331 15.21 7.56 -20.78
C THR A 331 14.74 8.78 -21.56
N HIS A 332 13.53 9.29 -21.25
CA HIS A 332 12.89 10.41 -21.96
C HIS A 332 12.77 11.67 -21.08
N GLY A 333 13.47 11.73 -19.96
CA GLY A 333 13.36 12.84 -19.00
C GLY A 333 11.97 12.95 -18.35
N LYS A 334 11.18 11.86 -18.38
CA LYS A 334 9.82 11.83 -17.86
C LYS A 334 9.56 10.49 -17.16
N GLY A 335 9.39 10.52 -15.84
CA GLY A 335 9.10 9.33 -15.06
C GLY A 335 7.83 8.61 -15.53
N LYS A 336 7.85 7.28 -15.51
CA LYS A 336 6.75 6.41 -15.99
C LYS A 336 6.37 6.64 -17.46
N TYR A 337 7.33 7.00 -18.31
CA TYR A 337 7.07 7.34 -19.72
C TYR A 337 6.23 6.29 -20.44
N LEU A 338 6.57 5.01 -20.29
CA LEU A 338 5.86 3.91 -20.96
C LEU A 338 4.36 3.85 -20.54
N LEU A 339 4.06 4.07 -19.27
CA LEU A 339 2.67 4.12 -18.78
C LEU A 339 1.94 5.34 -19.35
N ARG A 340 2.58 6.50 -19.38
CA ARG A 340 2.01 7.73 -19.96
C ARG A 340 1.74 7.56 -21.45
N LYS A 341 2.71 7.03 -22.20
CA LYS A 341 2.59 6.75 -23.63
C LYS A 341 1.44 5.77 -23.91
N ALA A 342 1.28 4.73 -23.10
CA ALA A 342 0.19 3.78 -23.24
C ALA A 342 -1.21 4.43 -23.21
N PHE A 343 -1.37 5.57 -22.53
CA PHE A 343 -2.64 6.30 -22.41
C PHE A 343 -2.64 7.68 -23.09
N ALA A 344 -1.61 8.02 -23.85
CA ALA A 344 -1.54 9.30 -24.58
C ALA A 344 -2.59 9.42 -25.67
N GLN A 345 -2.99 8.28 -26.25
CA GLN A 345 -4.05 8.24 -27.24
C GLN A 345 -5.40 7.86 -26.59
N GLY A 346 -6.48 8.35 -27.18
CA GLY A 346 -7.84 8.02 -26.78
C GLY A 346 -8.42 8.95 -25.70
N GLY A 347 -7.76 10.07 -25.36
CA GLY A 347 -8.31 11.14 -24.50
C GLY A 347 -8.70 10.66 -23.09
N TYR A 348 -7.90 9.82 -22.45
CA TYR A 348 -8.16 9.35 -21.08
C TYR A 348 -8.00 10.44 -20.04
N LEU A 349 -7.00 11.29 -20.20
CA LEU A 349 -6.65 12.38 -19.31
C LEU A 349 -6.25 13.62 -20.12
N PRO A 350 -6.41 14.83 -19.57
CA PRO A 350 -5.81 16.02 -20.19
C PRO A 350 -4.27 15.94 -20.12
N GLU A 351 -3.59 16.55 -21.07
CA GLU A 351 -2.12 16.52 -21.12
C GLU A 351 -1.47 17.06 -19.86
N THR A 352 -2.06 18.05 -19.23
CA THR A 352 -1.60 18.64 -17.96
C THR A 352 -1.56 17.62 -16.80
N ILE A 353 -2.40 16.60 -16.82
CA ILE A 353 -2.41 15.51 -15.85
C ILE A 353 -1.55 14.34 -16.36
N LEU A 354 -1.74 13.95 -17.62
CA LEU A 354 -1.01 12.82 -18.22
C LEU A 354 0.50 13.00 -18.17
N TRP A 355 1.00 14.23 -18.38
CA TRP A 355 2.43 14.56 -18.39
C TRP A 355 2.90 15.37 -17.18
N ARG A 356 2.05 15.49 -16.14
CA ARG A 356 2.42 16.13 -14.87
C ARG A 356 3.65 15.45 -14.25
N GLU A 357 4.57 16.23 -13.69
CA GLU A 357 5.67 15.68 -12.92
C GLU A 357 5.16 14.94 -11.68
N LYS A 358 5.84 13.83 -11.35
CA LYS A 358 5.49 13.04 -10.16
C LYS A 358 5.88 13.78 -8.89
N ALA A 359 4.91 13.96 -8.00
CA ALA A 359 5.15 14.33 -6.60
C ALA A 359 4.76 13.16 -5.69
N ALA A 360 5.42 13.03 -4.55
CA ALA A 360 5.01 12.06 -3.53
C ALA A 360 3.72 12.54 -2.87
N PHE A 361 2.84 11.62 -2.50
CA PHE A 361 1.59 11.96 -1.83
C PHE A 361 1.83 12.75 -0.54
N SER A 362 2.82 12.34 0.28
CA SER A 362 3.22 13.06 1.49
C SER A 362 3.70 14.49 1.25
N ASP A 363 4.18 14.79 0.04
CA ASP A 363 4.69 16.10 -0.33
C ASP A 363 3.63 16.97 -1.02
N ALA A 364 2.68 16.36 -1.70
CA ALA A 364 1.71 17.02 -2.56
C ALA A 364 0.35 17.28 -1.88
N VAL A 365 0.06 16.55 -0.80
CA VAL A 365 -1.07 16.83 0.11
C VAL A 365 -0.88 18.18 0.82
N GLY A 366 0.36 18.60 0.99
CA GLY A 366 0.82 19.89 1.46
C GLY A 366 2.33 19.82 1.61
N HIS A 367 3.08 20.71 0.96
CA HIS A 367 4.53 20.78 1.10
C HIS A 367 4.98 20.86 2.56
N SER A 368 4.13 21.46 3.38
CA SER A 368 4.36 21.65 4.81
C SER A 368 4.17 20.38 5.65
N LEU A 369 3.37 19.38 5.25
CA LEU A 369 3.03 18.25 6.12
C LEU A 369 4.27 17.52 6.68
N ALA A 370 5.21 17.15 5.80
CA ALA A 370 6.43 16.46 6.25
C ALA A 370 7.29 17.37 7.15
N ASP A 371 7.37 18.66 6.84
CA ASP A 371 8.12 19.64 7.62
C ASP A 371 7.44 19.92 8.98
N GLU A 372 6.10 19.96 9.01
CA GLU A 372 5.31 20.11 10.23
C GLU A 372 5.47 18.90 11.18
N LEU A 373 5.44 17.68 10.63
CA LEU A 373 5.68 16.47 11.41
C LEU A 373 7.10 16.42 11.98
N LYS A 374 8.10 16.83 11.20
CA LYS A 374 9.49 16.98 11.69
C LYS A 374 9.59 18.04 12.78
N ALA A 375 9.03 19.24 12.55
CA ALA A 375 9.05 20.32 13.52
C ALA A 375 8.35 19.93 14.83
N TYR A 376 7.26 19.17 14.73
CA TYR A 376 6.60 18.61 15.91
C TYR A 376 7.52 17.66 16.67
N ALA A 377 8.18 16.72 15.98
CA ALA A 377 9.11 15.79 16.60
C ALA A 377 10.32 16.52 17.26
N GLU A 378 10.83 17.57 16.61
CA GLU A 378 11.88 18.44 17.17
C GLU A 378 11.41 19.14 18.46
N SER A 379 10.15 19.53 18.54
CA SER A 379 9.59 20.14 19.76
C SER A 379 9.38 19.15 20.91
N VAL A 380 9.15 17.86 20.58
CA VAL A 380 8.92 16.81 21.59
C VAL A 380 10.22 16.33 22.22
N TYR A 381 11.32 16.25 21.44
CA TYR A 381 12.57 15.67 21.92
C TYR A 381 13.73 16.67 21.90
N SER A 382 14.36 16.89 23.06
CA SER A 382 15.71 17.48 23.09
C SER A 382 16.73 16.49 22.50
N ASP A 383 17.91 16.99 22.10
CA ASP A 383 18.99 16.13 21.57
C ASP A 383 19.43 15.06 22.59
N LYS A 384 19.48 15.42 23.85
CA LYS A 384 19.77 14.48 24.94
C LYS A 384 18.71 13.38 25.02
N ALA A 385 17.43 13.74 24.95
CA ALA A 385 16.32 12.77 24.96
C ALA A 385 16.35 11.86 23.73
N PHE A 386 16.69 12.41 22.56
CA PHE A 386 16.86 11.62 21.33
C PHE A 386 17.98 10.59 21.44
N ILE A 387 19.17 11.00 21.91
CA ILE A 387 20.31 10.08 22.10
C ILE A 387 19.97 8.95 23.09
N GLN A 388 19.24 9.26 24.16
CA GLN A 388 18.79 8.27 25.13
C GLN A 388 17.68 7.36 24.52
N GLY A 389 16.73 7.94 23.80
CA GLY A 389 15.65 7.24 23.13
C GLY A 389 16.16 6.23 22.09
N LYS A 390 17.12 6.65 21.26
CA LYS A 390 17.78 5.78 20.28
C LYS A 390 18.38 4.52 20.89
N LYS A 391 18.97 4.61 22.08
CA LYS A 391 19.58 3.47 22.78
C LYS A 391 18.58 2.44 23.29
N ARG A 392 17.29 2.81 23.46
CA ARG A 392 16.23 1.87 23.89
C ARG A 392 15.90 0.84 22.84
N TYR A 393 16.13 1.17 21.57
CA TYR A 393 15.69 0.36 20.43
C TYR A 393 16.89 -0.22 19.69
N SER A 394 17.27 -1.46 20.01
CA SER A 394 18.39 -2.16 19.35
C SER A 394 18.01 -2.66 17.95
N ARG A 395 16.74 -3.06 17.74
CA ARG A 395 16.22 -3.43 16.42
C ARG A 395 15.66 -2.20 15.72
N VAL A 396 16.12 -1.93 14.51
CA VAL A 396 15.73 -0.77 13.68
C VAL A 396 15.80 0.53 14.50
N PRO A 397 17.01 0.95 14.94
CA PRO A 397 17.17 2.11 15.79
C PRO A 397 16.73 3.38 15.05
N PRO A 398 15.96 4.28 15.69
CA PRO A 398 15.54 5.52 15.07
C PRO A 398 16.76 6.41 14.76
N PHE A 399 16.78 6.99 13.56
CA PHE A 399 17.90 7.82 13.10
C PHE A 399 17.58 9.32 13.07
N THR A 400 16.29 9.68 13.26
CA THR A 400 15.81 11.07 13.44
C THR A 400 14.89 11.14 14.66
N LYS A 401 14.60 12.36 15.16
CA LYS A 401 13.61 12.56 16.22
C LYS A 401 12.21 12.16 15.78
N GLU A 402 11.88 12.35 14.52
CA GLU A 402 10.63 11.87 13.93
C GLU A 402 10.52 10.34 13.95
N ALA A 403 11.60 9.64 13.55
CA ALA A 403 11.66 8.18 13.66
C ALA A 403 11.50 7.71 15.12
N LEU A 404 12.06 8.45 16.09
CA LEU A 404 11.88 8.16 17.50
C LEU A 404 10.44 8.39 17.95
N LEU A 405 9.81 9.48 17.52
CA LEU A 405 8.40 9.76 17.83
C LEU A 405 7.50 8.63 17.36
N TYR A 406 7.64 8.22 16.12
CA TYR A 406 6.81 7.14 15.56
C TYR A 406 7.11 5.80 16.24
N ARG A 407 8.37 5.55 16.58
CA ARG A 407 8.74 4.35 17.33
C ARG A 407 8.16 4.35 18.74
N ASP A 408 8.20 5.46 19.48
CA ASP A 408 7.64 5.56 20.82
C ASP A 408 6.11 5.41 20.80
N ILE A 409 5.43 5.94 19.76
CA ILE A 409 3.99 5.72 19.57
C ILE A 409 3.72 4.24 19.27
N PHE A 410 4.46 3.64 18.34
CA PHE A 410 4.33 2.23 17.99
C PHE A 410 4.47 1.32 19.23
N GLU A 411 5.47 1.54 20.07
CA GLU A 411 5.69 0.70 21.26
C GLU A 411 4.57 0.80 22.30
N ARG A 412 3.76 1.87 22.30
CA ARG A 412 2.55 1.94 23.13
C ARG A 412 1.48 0.95 22.71
N HIS A 413 1.36 0.73 21.41
CA HIS A 413 0.33 -0.15 20.81
C HIS A 413 0.84 -1.57 20.55
N TYR A 414 2.13 -1.71 20.30
CA TYR A 414 2.81 -2.94 19.90
C TYR A 414 4.07 -3.20 20.75
N PRO A 415 3.95 -3.27 22.08
CA PRO A 415 5.10 -3.38 22.98
C PRO A 415 5.96 -4.60 22.63
N GLY A 416 7.27 -4.34 22.40
CA GLY A 416 8.24 -5.38 22.06
C GLY A 416 8.14 -5.95 20.63
N GLN A 417 7.19 -5.50 19.79
CA GLN A 417 6.95 -6.05 18.46
C GLN A 417 7.74 -5.34 17.34
N GLY A 418 8.75 -4.54 17.66
CA GLY A 418 9.58 -3.86 16.67
C GLY A 418 10.26 -4.78 15.65
N GLY A 419 10.33 -6.09 15.93
CA GLY A 419 10.81 -7.10 14.99
C GLY A 419 9.89 -7.37 13.80
N MET A 420 8.63 -6.90 13.83
CA MET A 420 7.72 -6.98 12.69
C MET A 420 8.18 -6.12 11.51
N ILE A 421 8.94 -5.06 11.78
CA ILE A 421 9.38 -4.08 10.79
C ILE A 421 10.85 -4.36 10.49
N PRO A 422 11.19 -4.75 9.24
CA PRO A 422 12.56 -5.13 8.88
C PRO A 422 13.51 -3.93 8.78
N GLY A 423 12.97 -2.72 8.55
CA GLY A 423 13.75 -1.49 8.41
C GLY A 423 12.88 -0.32 7.98
N PHE A 424 13.50 0.86 7.91
CA PHE A 424 12.88 2.02 7.29
C PHE A 424 12.97 1.89 5.77
N TRP A 425 11.92 2.33 5.10
CA TRP A 425 11.98 2.50 3.65
C TRP A 425 12.98 3.62 3.31
N MET A 426 13.98 3.32 2.49
CA MET A 426 14.98 4.27 2.02
C MET A 426 15.25 4.03 0.53
N PRO A 427 15.63 5.05 -0.25
CA PRO A 427 16.23 4.86 -1.57
C PRO A 427 17.44 3.91 -1.50
N ASN A 428 17.82 3.31 -2.64
CA ASN A 428 18.98 2.44 -2.68
C ASN A 428 20.27 3.27 -2.52
N LYS A 429 20.84 3.23 -1.32
CA LYS A 429 22.02 4.03 -0.94
C LYS A 429 23.27 3.75 -1.79
N ASP A 430 23.33 2.59 -2.43
CA ASP A 430 24.46 2.22 -3.28
C ASP A 430 24.44 2.93 -4.65
N TRP A 431 23.36 3.66 -4.94
CA TRP A 431 23.24 4.42 -6.17
C TRP A 431 23.68 5.87 -5.97
N PRO A 432 24.46 6.45 -6.92
CA PRO A 432 24.87 7.84 -6.84
C PRO A 432 23.66 8.76 -6.68
N GLY A 433 23.68 9.64 -5.67
CA GLY A 433 22.58 10.57 -5.39
C GLY A 433 21.44 10.02 -4.54
N CYS A 434 21.48 8.75 -4.13
CA CYS A 434 20.47 8.10 -3.29
C CYS A 434 20.91 7.82 -1.84
N ASP A 435 22.16 8.12 -1.47
CA ASP A 435 22.62 8.07 -0.07
C ASP A 435 22.14 9.33 0.68
N VAL A 436 20.91 9.25 1.15
CA VAL A 436 20.20 10.37 1.78
C VAL A 436 19.78 10.02 3.22
N ALA A 437 19.74 11.04 4.07
CA ALA A 437 19.34 10.88 5.47
C ALA A 437 17.81 10.99 5.68
N ASP A 438 17.07 11.47 4.67
CA ASP A 438 15.61 11.59 4.70
C ASP A 438 15.03 10.75 3.57
N PRO A 439 14.03 9.89 3.83
CA PRO A 439 13.44 9.04 2.79
C PRO A 439 12.55 9.80 1.80
N SER A 440 12.30 11.09 2.02
CA SER A 440 11.47 11.93 1.15
C SER A 440 12.09 12.08 -0.24
N ALA A 441 11.27 11.98 -1.29
CA ALA A 441 11.73 12.25 -2.66
C ALA A 441 12.23 13.69 -2.86
N ARG A 442 11.82 14.63 -2.01
CA ARG A 442 12.20 16.05 -2.04
C ARG A 442 13.70 16.28 -1.90
N VAL A 443 14.42 15.38 -1.26
CA VAL A 443 15.88 15.50 -1.07
C VAL A 443 16.68 15.03 -2.29
N LEU A 444 16.03 14.42 -3.27
CA LEU A 444 16.68 13.92 -4.49
C LEU A 444 16.90 15.06 -5.49
N ALA A 445 18.07 15.08 -6.13
CA ALA A 445 18.45 16.13 -7.09
C ALA A 445 17.48 16.24 -8.29
N ASN A 446 16.78 15.16 -8.66
CA ASN A 446 15.81 15.13 -9.75
C ASN A 446 14.37 15.46 -9.33
N TYR A 447 14.16 15.94 -8.09
CA TYR A 447 12.81 16.30 -7.64
C TYR A 447 12.26 17.49 -8.47
N GLY A 448 13.11 18.49 -8.76
CA GLY A 448 12.78 19.61 -9.65
C GLY A 448 11.50 20.34 -9.24
N ALA A 449 10.69 20.71 -10.24
CA ALA A 449 9.38 21.35 -10.06
C ALA A 449 8.25 20.37 -9.64
N SER A 450 8.58 19.15 -9.17
CA SER A 450 7.59 18.20 -8.69
C SER A 450 6.91 18.77 -7.44
N GLY A 451 5.60 18.91 -7.48
CA GLY A 451 4.84 19.47 -6.36
C GLY A 451 4.72 21.02 -6.36
N ILE A 452 5.04 21.68 -7.47
CA ILE A 452 4.78 23.11 -7.71
C ILE A 452 3.56 23.26 -8.63
#